data_6d93477557716c0318f58030590236a6
#
_entry.id   6d93477557716c0318f58030590236a6
#
_cell.length_a   1.000
_cell.length_b   1.000
_cell.length_c   1.000
_cell.angle_alpha   90.00
_cell.angle_beta   90.00
_cell.angle_gamma   90.00
#
_symmetry.space_group_name_H-M   'P 1'
#
loop_
_entity.id
_entity.type
_entity.pdbx_description
1 polymer ?
#
loop_
_entity_poly.entity_id
_entity_poly.type
_entity_poly.pdbx_seq_one_letter_code
_entity_poly.pdbx_strand_id
1 'polypeptide(L)'
;MPTVEAPRIEDLLRELAPQVLGALVRRHGQFDACEDAVQEALLAASLRWTQEGVPDEPRSWLVTVASRRLVDEWRSESARRRREEATVTLELPVKRELAAQDDTLTLLFLCCHPSLSAPSQLALTLRAVGGLTTA
;
A
#
# COMPACT_ATOMS: atom_id res chain seq x y z
N MET A 1 -0.05 29.27 17.18
CA MET A 1 -0.18 29.12 15.75
C MET A 1 -0.54 27.69 15.44
N PRO A 2 -1.66 27.50 14.94
CA PRO A 2 -2.24 26.18 14.87
C PRO A 2 -1.77 25.45 13.62
N THR A 3 -1.36 24.28 13.79
CA THR A 3 -1.85 23.04 13.15
C THR A 3 -2.40 23.20 11.71
N VAL A 4 -1.66 23.91 10.87
CA VAL A 4 -1.93 23.92 9.43
C VAL A 4 -1.31 22.67 8.76
N GLU A 5 -0.54 21.87 9.51
CA GLU A 5 0.15 20.71 8.96
C GLU A 5 -0.67 19.43 8.93
N ALA A 6 -1.63 19.26 9.84
CA ALA A 6 -2.45 18.05 9.84
C ALA A 6 -3.25 17.85 8.55
N PRO A 7 -3.97 18.87 8.01
CA PRO A 7 -4.64 18.73 6.73
C PRO A 7 -3.69 18.45 5.55
N ARG A 8 -2.46 18.96 5.62
CA ARG A 8 -1.45 18.70 4.60
C ARG A 8 -0.95 17.26 4.61
N ILE A 9 -0.78 16.67 5.79
CA ILE A 9 -0.37 15.27 5.90
C ILE A 9 -1.46 14.36 5.35
N GLU A 10 -2.71 14.58 5.71
CA GLU A 10 -3.84 13.81 5.18
C GLU A 10 -3.97 13.92 3.67
N ASP A 11 -3.85 15.12 3.12
CA ASP A 11 -3.90 15.36 1.68
C ASP A 11 -2.74 14.66 0.96
N LEU A 12 -1.55 14.75 1.53
CA LEU A 12 -0.36 14.08 1.00
C LEU A 12 -0.53 12.55 1.02
N LEU A 13 -1.02 12.00 2.12
CA LEU A 13 -1.27 10.56 2.25
C LEU A 13 -2.33 10.09 1.25
N ARG A 14 -3.39 10.88 1.06
CA ARG A 14 -4.44 10.58 0.08
C ARG A 14 -3.90 10.58 -1.36
N GLU A 15 -3.02 11.51 -1.68
CA GLU A 15 -2.36 11.57 -2.99
C GLU A 15 -1.39 10.40 -3.21
N LEU A 16 -0.62 10.05 -2.19
CA LEU A 16 0.41 9.00 -2.27
C LEU A 16 -0.16 7.58 -2.21
N ALA A 17 -1.30 7.38 -1.57
CA ALA A 17 -1.87 6.05 -1.35
C ALA A 17 -2.04 5.24 -2.65
N PRO A 18 -2.64 5.76 -3.73
CA PRO A 18 -2.76 5.02 -4.99
C PRO A 18 -1.41 4.67 -5.62
N GLN A 19 -0.45 5.57 -5.53
CA GLN A 19 0.89 5.36 -6.08
C GLN A 19 1.63 4.23 -5.34
N VAL A 20 1.54 4.23 -4.02
CA VAL A 20 2.14 3.18 -3.18
C VAL A 20 1.47 1.84 -3.41
N LEU A 21 0.14 1.81 -3.45
CA LEU A 21 -0.62 0.60 -3.72
C LEU A 21 -0.29 0.02 -5.10
N GLY A 22 -0.26 0.85 -6.14
CA GLY A 22 0.10 0.44 -7.49
C GLY A 22 1.50 -0.17 -7.56
N ALA A 23 2.48 0.46 -6.91
CA ALA A 23 3.85 -0.04 -6.85
C ALA A 23 3.95 -1.40 -6.16
N LEU A 24 3.24 -1.58 -5.05
CA LEU A 24 3.23 -2.86 -4.32
C LEU A 24 2.55 -3.96 -5.11
N VAL A 25 1.41 -3.68 -5.72
CA VAL A 25 0.66 -4.66 -6.54
C VAL A 25 1.47 -5.07 -7.76
N ARG A 26 2.14 -4.14 -8.41
CA ARG A 26 3.05 -4.46 -9.53
C ARG A 26 4.14 -5.43 -9.11
N ARG A 27 4.69 -5.24 -7.91
CA ARG A 27 5.80 -6.07 -7.41
C ARG A 27 5.34 -7.41 -6.84
N HIS A 28 4.28 -7.41 -6.06
CA HIS A 28 3.87 -8.55 -5.26
C HIS A 28 2.63 -9.28 -5.78
N GLY A 29 1.82 -8.63 -6.61
CA GLY A 29 0.70 -9.24 -7.31
C GLY A 29 -0.55 -9.55 -6.48
N GLN A 30 -0.53 -9.42 -5.17
CA GLN A 30 -1.66 -9.72 -4.28
C GLN A 30 -2.34 -8.43 -3.83
N PHE A 31 -3.41 -8.06 -4.52
CA PHE A 31 -4.09 -6.79 -4.29
C PHE A 31 -4.57 -6.62 -2.85
N ASP A 32 -5.30 -7.59 -2.31
CA ASP A 32 -5.88 -7.49 -0.96
C ASP A 32 -4.81 -7.34 0.12
N ALA A 33 -3.76 -8.15 0.05
CA ALA A 33 -2.65 -8.08 0.99
C ALA A 33 -1.87 -6.75 0.85
N CYS A 34 -1.68 -6.27 -0.38
CA CYS A 34 -1.05 -4.98 -0.63
C CYS A 34 -1.91 -3.83 -0.09
N GLU A 35 -3.21 -3.86 -0.29
CA GLU A 35 -4.12 -2.85 0.24
C GLU A 35 -4.06 -2.77 1.77
N ASP A 36 -4.12 -3.90 2.44
CA ASP A 36 -4.01 -3.96 3.90
C ASP A 36 -2.67 -3.39 4.40
N ALA A 37 -1.58 -3.76 3.75
CA ALA A 37 -0.25 -3.26 4.08
C ALA A 37 -0.12 -1.75 3.86
N VAL A 38 -0.71 -1.22 2.79
CA VAL A 38 -0.75 0.23 2.52
C VAL A 38 -1.56 0.95 3.58
N GLN A 39 -2.73 0.44 3.96
CA GLN A 39 -3.54 1.06 5.02
C GLN A 39 -2.78 1.14 6.35
N GLU A 40 -2.07 0.09 6.72
CA GLU A 40 -1.23 0.10 7.92
C GLU A 40 -0.07 1.11 7.81
N ALA A 41 0.56 1.20 6.64
CA ALA A 41 1.63 2.16 6.41
C ALA A 41 1.12 3.61 6.47
N LEU A 42 -0.05 3.89 5.91
CA LEU A 42 -0.70 5.20 5.99
C LEU A 42 -1.03 5.58 7.43
N LEU A 43 -1.54 4.65 8.21
CA LEU A 43 -1.81 4.87 9.63
C LEU A 43 -0.53 5.17 10.40
N ALA A 44 0.51 4.39 10.19
CA ALA A 44 1.81 4.62 10.82
C ALA A 44 2.38 6.00 10.43
N ALA A 45 2.25 6.40 9.17
CA ALA A 45 2.68 7.70 8.68
C ALA A 45 1.90 8.84 9.35
N SER A 46 0.58 8.73 9.46
CA SER A 46 -0.25 9.77 10.08
C SER A 46 0.14 10.03 11.53
N LEU A 47 0.49 8.99 12.25
CA LEU A 47 0.92 9.09 13.65
C LEU A 47 2.34 9.63 13.75
N ARG A 48 3.25 9.09 12.97
CA ARG A 48 4.67 9.40 13.07
C ARG A 48 5.02 10.76 12.49
N TRP A 49 4.48 11.10 11.33
CA TRP A 49 4.78 12.36 10.65
C TRP A 49 4.19 13.57 11.39
N THR A 50 3.11 13.38 12.12
CA THR A 50 2.56 14.43 12.99
C THR A 50 3.55 14.79 14.11
N GLN A 51 4.31 13.83 14.60
CA GLN A 51 5.27 14.03 15.69
C GLN A 51 6.67 14.40 15.20
N GLU A 52 7.16 13.72 14.18
CA GLU A 52 8.54 13.81 13.70
C GLU A 52 8.70 14.65 12.42
N GLY A 53 7.61 15.01 11.77
CA GLY A 53 7.60 15.67 10.48
C GLY A 53 7.59 14.70 9.30
N VAL A 54 7.27 15.21 8.12
CA VAL A 54 7.24 14.45 6.87
C VAL A 54 8.67 14.20 6.40
N PRO A 55 9.04 12.94 6.07
CA PRO A 55 10.37 12.65 5.54
C PRO A 55 10.60 13.29 4.16
N ASP A 56 11.86 13.39 3.76
CA ASP A 56 12.23 13.97 2.47
C ASP A 56 11.64 13.23 1.27
N GLU A 57 11.52 11.89 1.39
CA GLU A 57 10.89 11.05 0.38
C GLU A 57 9.71 10.26 0.98
N PRO A 58 8.55 10.87 1.13
CA PRO A 58 7.40 10.25 1.79
C PRO A 58 6.88 9.02 1.04
N ARG A 59 6.90 9.03 -0.29
CA ARG A 59 6.50 7.87 -1.10
C ARG A 59 7.38 6.66 -0.82
N SER A 60 8.68 6.83 -0.84
CA SER A 60 9.65 5.75 -0.56
C SER A 60 9.52 5.22 0.86
N TRP A 61 9.26 6.09 1.80
CA TRP A 61 9.01 5.70 3.20
C TRP A 61 7.78 4.80 3.31
N LEU A 62 6.67 5.19 2.68
CA LEU A 62 5.42 4.41 2.67
C LEU A 62 5.62 3.06 1.98
N VAL A 63 6.27 3.02 0.84
CA VAL A 63 6.58 1.77 0.12
C VAL A 63 7.42 0.84 0.99
N THR A 64 8.42 1.37 1.67
CA THR A 64 9.29 0.58 2.54
C THR A 64 8.52 -0.01 3.72
N VAL A 65 7.71 0.80 4.40
CA VAL A 65 6.91 0.34 5.54
C VAL A 65 5.87 -0.69 5.12
N ALA A 66 5.14 -0.41 4.05
CA ALA A 66 4.14 -1.35 3.52
C ALA A 66 4.76 -2.67 3.05
N SER A 67 5.91 -2.61 2.38
CA SER A 67 6.64 -3.82 1.97
C SER A 67 7.08 -4.67 3.16
N ARG A 68 7.57 -4.04 4.22
CA ARG A 68 7.92 -4.75 5.46
C ARG A 68 6.71 -5.44 6.09
N ARG A 69 5.56 -4.77 6.11
CA ARG A 69 4.31 -5.35 6.62
C ARG A 69 3.89 -6.58 5.84
N LEU A 70 3.95 -6.52 4.51
CA LEU A 70 3.69 -7.67 3.64
C LEU A 70 4.62 -8.84 3.92
N VAL A 71 5.91 -8.57 4.01
CA VAL A 71 6.93 -9.59 4.28
C VAL A 71 6.71 -10.25 5.63
N ASP A 72 6.46 -9.46 6.65
CA ASP A 72 6.24 -9.95 8.02
C ASP A 72 4.98 -10.82 8.07
N GLU A 73 3.92 -10.43 7.39
CA GLU A 73 2.69 -11.20 7.28
C GLU A 73 2.94 -12.54 6.57
N TRP A 74 3.64 -12.53 5.45
CA TRP A 74 3.98 -13.76 4.72
C TRP A 74 4.90 -14.67 5.51
N ARG A 75 5.86 -14.12 6.24
CA ARG A 75 6.71 -14.90 7.13
C ARG A 75 5.91 -15.54 8.25
N SER A 76 4.97 -14.81 8.84
CA SER A 76 4.07 -15.33 9.86
C SER A 76 3.19 -16.44 9.31
N GLU A 77 2.61 -16.24 8.15
CA GLU A 77 1.79 -17.23 7.45
C GLU A 77 2.62 -18.45 7.02
N SER A 78 3.82 -18.23 6.48
CA SER A 78 4.75 -19.30 6.12
C SER A 78 5.23 -20.08 7.34
N ALA A 79 5.49 -19.41 8.47
CA ALA A 79 5.82 -20.06 9.72
C ALA A 79 4.66 -20.92 10.23
N ARG A 80 3.43 -20.45 10.06
CA ARG A 80 2.22 -21.23 10.38
C ARG A 80 2.05 -22.43 9.44
N ARG A 81 2.32 -22.26 8.13
CA ARG A 81 2.31 -23.37 7.15
C ARG A 81 3.44 -24.35 7.35
N ARG A 82 4.62 -23.88 7.79
CA ARG A 82 5.77 -24.75 8.13
C ARG A 82 5.52 -25.67 9.31
N ARG A 83 4.61 -25.31 10.19
CA ARG A 83 4.11 -26.22 11.25
C ARG A 83 3.24 -27.33 10.67
N GLU A 84 2.70 -27.12 9.48
CA GLU A 84 1.83 -28.06 8.79
C GLU A 84 2.53 -28.79 7.63
N GLU A 85 3.48 -28.11 6.90
CA GLU A 85 4.23 -28.68 5.78
C GLU A 85 5.63 -28.05 5.64
N ALA A 86 6.64 -28.86 5.32
CA ALA A 86 8.02 -28.42 5.22
C ALA A 86 8.34 -27.67 3.91
N THR A 87 8.95 -26.52 4.03
CA THR A 87 9.78 -25.76 3.08
C THR A 87 9.13 -25.01 1.91
N VAL A 88 9.17 -23.68 1.94
CA VAL A 88 9.54 -22.84 0.80
C VAL A 88 10.25 -21.58 1.29
N THR A 89 11.45 -21.34 0.80
CA THR A 89 12.23 -20.15 1.08
C THR A 89 11.76 -19.01 0.16
N LEU A 90 11.17 -17.98 0.71
CA LEU A 90 10.86 -16.76 -0.03
C LEU A 90 11.98 -15.75 0.21
N GLU A 91 12.91 -15.64 -0.73
CA GLU A 91 13.84 -14.53 -0.79
C GLU A 91 13.15 -13.33 -1.46
N LEU A 92 13.15 -12.20 -0.76
CA LEU A 92 12.63 -10.95 -1.27
C LEU A 92 13.77 -10.10 -1.81
N PRO A 93 13.83 -9.85 -3.11
CA PRO A 93 14.78 -8.89 -3.66
C PRO A 93 14.40 -7.48 -3.22
N VAL A 94 15.38 -6.75 -2.73
CA VAL A 94 15.23 -5.47 -2.07
C VAL A 94 15.47 -4.29 -3.03
N LYS A 95 14.59 -3.32 -2.95
CA LYS A 95 14.88 -1.88 -2.97
C LYS A 95 15.02 -1.08 -4.25
N ARG A 96 15.39 -1.56 -5.41
CA ARG A 96 15.84 -0.62 -6.47
C ARG A 96 14.79 -0.18 -7.49
N GLU A 97 13.73 -0.89 -7.66
CA GLU A 97 12.84 -0.69 -8.83
C GLU A 97 11.51 -0.02 -8.54
N LEU A 98 11.21 0.29 -7.28
CA LEU A 98 9.93 0.89 -6.91
C LEU A 98 9.92 2.41 -7.08
N ALA A 99 10.99 2.97 -7.58
CA ALA A 99 11.28 4.39 -7.45
C ALA A 99 10.74 5.15 -8.60
N ALA A 100 9.90 5.32 -9.24
CA ALA A 100 9.54 6.39 -10.19
C ALA A 100 8.54 6.03 -11.30
N GLN A 101 7.90 4.89 -11.21
CA GLN A 101 6.89 4.55 -12.20
C GLN A 101 5.49 4.87 -11.66
N ASP A 102 4.67 5.51 -12.48
CA ASP A 102 3.27 5.73 -12.17
C ASP A 102 2.48 4.46 -12.50
N ASP A 103 2.11 3.71 -11.48
CA ASP A 103 1.36 2.46 -11.59
C ASP A 103 -0.16 2.65 -11.51
N THR A 104 -0.63 3.89 -11.55
CA THR A 104 -2.06 4.22 -11.44
C THR A 104 -2.89 3.55 -12.53
N LEU A 105 -2.37 3.50 -13.74
CA LEU A 105 -3.06 2.86 -14.86
C LEU A 105 -3.21 1.35 -14.66
N THR A 106 -2.16 0.68 -14.20
CA THR A 106 -2.21 -0.74 -13.85
C THR A 106 -3.23 -1.00 -12.75
N LEU A 107 -3.24 -0.17 -11.73
CA LEU A 107 -4.21 -0.25 -10.65
C LEU A 107 -5.63 -0.06 -11.14
N LEU A 108 -5.86 0.90 -12.03
CA LEU A 108 -7.17 1.14 -12.66
C LEU A 108 -7.66 -0.09 -13.42
N PHE A 109 -6.81 -0.73 -14.21
CA PHE A 109 -7.17 -1.96 -14.93
C PHE A 109 -7.54 -3.10 -13.98
N LEU A 110 -6.83 -3.25 -12.86
CA LEU A 110 -7.16 -4.26 -11.86
C LEU A 110 -8.52 -4.00 -11.20
N CYS A 111 -8.88 -2.74 -10.97
CA CYS A 111 -10.17 -2.35 -10.44
C CYS A 111 -11.33 -2.60 -11.42
N CYS A 112 -11.05 -2.64 -12.71
CA CYS A 112 -12.03 -2.87 -13.79
C CYS A 112 -12.08 -4.33 -14.26
N HIS A 113 -11.65 -5.29 -13.42
CA HIS A 113 -11.63 -6.70 -13.79
C HIS A 113 -13.03 -7.23 -14.14
N PRO A 114 -13.19 -8.03 -15.23
CA PRO A 114 -14.49 -8.50 -15.68
C PRO A 114 -15.26 -9.38 -14.69
N SER A 115 -14.57 -10.00 -13.74
CA SER A 115 -15.21 -10.80 -12.69
C SER A 115 -15.95 -9.97 -11.65
N LEU A 116 -15.74 -8.65 -11.63
CA LEU A 116 -16.40 -7.73 -10.72
C LEU A 116 -17.66 -7.13 -11.37
N SER A 117 -18.71 -6.95 -10.57
CA SER A 117 -19.89 -6.20 -11.02
C SER A 117 -19.55 -4.73 -11.26
N ALA A 118 -20.32 -4.05 -12.10
CA ALA A 118 -20.10 -2.63 -12.39
C ALA A 118 -20.09 -1.75 -11.12
N PRO A 119 -21.03 -1.92 -10.15
CA PRO A 119 -20.94 -1.20 -8.89
C PRO A 119 -19.68 -1.49 -8.09
N SER A 120 -19.21 -2.74 -8.09
CA SER A 120 -17.97 -3.14 -7.41
C SER A 120 -16.74 -2.52 -8.08
N GLN A 121 -16.70 -2.53 -9.41
CA GLN A 121 -15.63 -1.86 -10.17
C GLN A 121 -15.56 -0.36 -9.84
N LEU A 122 -16.71 0.30 -9.79
CA LEU A 122 -16.78 1.73 -9.46
C LEU A 122 -16.32 2.00 -8.04
N ALA A 123 -16.83 1.24 -7.07
CA ALA A 123 -16.49 1.40 -5.66
C ALA A 123 -14.99 1.17 -5.43
N LEU A 124 -14.43 0.11 -6.03
CA LEU A 124 -13.02 -0.21 -5.90
C LEU A 124 -12.13 0.85 -6.57
N THR A 125 -12.52 1.34 -7.74
CA THR A 125 -11.79 2.40 -8.45
C THR A 125 -11.78 3.70 -7.63
N LEU A 126 -12.92 4.11 -7.10
CA LEU A 126 -13.02 5.33 -6.28
C LEU A 126 -12.17 5.21 -5.01
N ARG A 127 -12.15 4.05 -4.40
CA ARG A 127 -11.34 3.80 -3.21
C ARG A 127 -9.85 3.71 -3.53
N ALA A 128 -9.46 2.84 -4.44
CA ALA A 128 -8.05 2.51 -4.69
C ALA A 128 -7.32 3.59 -5.49
N VAL A 129 -7.96 4.15 -6.50
CA VAL A 129 -7.37 5.17 -7.38
C VAL A 129 -7.73 6.57 -6.91
N GLY A 130 -8.97 6.79 -6.52
CA GLY A 130 -9.45 8.10 -6.07
C GLY A 130 -9.13 8.45 -4.63
N GLY A 131 -8.65 7.50 -3.84
CA GLY A 131 -8.31 7.72 -2.43
C GLY A 131 -9.51 8.02 -1.53
N LEU A 132 -10.72 7.65 -1.95
CA LEU A 132 -11.92 7.87 -1.14
C LEU A 132 -12.03 6.82 -0.04
N THR A 133 -12.42 7.26 1.14
CA THR A 133 -12.68 6.37 2.27
C THR A 133 -14.14 5.95 2.31
N THR A 134 -14.39 4.73 2.72
CA THR A 134 -15.75 4.29 3.05
C THR A 134 -16.09 4.79 4.45
N ALA A 135 -17.19 5.50 4.53
CA ALA A 135 -17.73 5.94 5.82
C ALA A 135 -18.24 4.74 6.64
#